data_2c6e1e3867363730c290f1983a871150
#
_entry.id   2c6e1e3867363730c290f1983a871150
#
_cell.length_a   1.000
_cell.length_b   1.000
_cell.length_c   1.000
_cell.angle_alpha   90.00
_cell.angle_beta   90.00
_cell.angle_gamma   90.00
#
_symmetry.space_group_name_H-M   'P 1'
#
loop_
_entity.id
_entity.type
_entity.pdbx_description
1 polymer ?
#
loop_
_entity_poly.entity_id
_entity_poly.type
_entity_poly.pdbx_seq_one_letter_code
_entity_poly.pdbx_strand_id
1 'polypeptide(L)'
;MYAVVRRYDGVTDPAEAVRRVQEGFVPLLREVPGFVAYYALDAGGGVIVSASVFQDQAGSEESTKRAAGDVRENLASLVPNSPQVMAGEVVASG
;
A
#
# COMPACT_ATOMS: atom_id res chain seq x y z
N MET A 1 13.30 2.78 11.24
CA MET A 1 12.40 2.67 10.07
C MET A 1 10.96 2.54 10.53
N TYR A 2 10.04 3.02 9.74
CA TYR A 2 8.61 3.03 10.01
C TYR A 2 7.88 2.26 8.90
N ALA A 3 6.96 1.38 9.26
CA ALA A 3 6.23 0.55 8.29
C ALA A 3 4.73 0.77 8.39
N VAL A 4 4.05 0.67 7.25
CA VAL A 4 2.59 0.71 7.15
C VAL A 4 2.12 -0.56 6.46
N VAL A 5 1.22 -1.29 7.12
CA VAL A 5 0.61 -2.50 6.56
C VAL A 5 -0.87 -2.20 6.29
N ARG A 6 -1.31 -2.52 5.08
CA ARG A 6 -2.71 -2.34 4.67
C ARG A 6 -3.27 -3.67 4.19
N ARG A 7 -4.45 -4.02 4.68
CA ARG A 7 -5.17 -5.20 4.25
C ARG A 7 -6.43 -4.77 3.52
N TYR A 8 -6.58 -5.20 2.28
CA TYR A 8 -7.74 -4.95 1.42
C TYR A 8 -8.53 -6.24 1.27
N ASP A 9 -9.81 -6.20 1.63
CA ASP A 9 -10.74 -7.32 1.47
C ASP A 9 -11.73 -7.03 0.34
N GLY A 10 -12.26 -8.08 -0.28
CA GLY A 10 -13.26 -7.93 -1.32
C GLY A 10 -12.75 -7.35 -2.63
N VAL A 11 -11.47 -7.54 -2.93
CA VAL A 11 -10.88 -7.09 -4.19
C VAL A 11 -11.49 -7.90 -5.33
N THR A 12 -12.09 -7.22 -6.31
CA THR A 12 -12.88 -7.88 -7.35
C THR A 12 -12.04 -8.48 -8.46
N ASP A 13 -10.88 -7.91 -8.75
CA ASP A 13 -9.93 -8.43 -9.75
C ASP A 13 -8.51 -8.22 -9.21
N PRO A 14 -8.02 -9.17 -8.39
CA PRO A 14 -6.71 -9.02 -7.75
C PRO A 14 -5.56 -8.83 -8.73
N ALA A 15 -5.56 -9.55 -9.85
CA ALA A 15 -4.48 -9.43 -10.83
C ALA A 15 -4.43 -8.02 -11.44
N GLU A 16 -5.57 -7.47 -11.81
CA GLU A 16 -5.66 -6.11 -12.35
C GLU A 16 -5.32 -5.05 -11.30
N ALA A 17 -5.78 -5.25 -10.05
CA ALA A 17 -5.46 -4.35 -8.96
C ALA A 17 -3.95 -4.28 -8.71
N VAL A 18 -3.28 -5.44 -8.68
CA VAL A 18 -1.82 -5.53 -8.51
C VAL A 18 -1.10 -4.84 -9.67
N ARG A 19 -1.54 -5.06 -10.90
CA ARG A 19 -0.96 -4.42 -12.08
C ARG A 19 -1.05 -2.90 -11.99
N ARG A 20 -2.20 -2.36 -11.63
CA ARG A 20 -2.39 -0.90 -11.49
C ARG A 20 -1.54 -0.32 -10.37
N VAL A 21 -1.39 -1.04 -9.26
CA VAL A 21 -0.51 -0.61 -8.17
C VAL A 21 0.94 -0.58 -8.64
N GLN A 22 1.40 -1.62 -9.33
CA GLN A 22 2.77 -1.70 -9.81
C GLN A 22 3.09 -0.58 -10.81
N GLU A 23 2.16 -0.26 -11.71
CA GLU A 23 2.38 0.71 -12.77
C GLU A 23 2.13 2.15 -12.32
N GLY A 24 1.17 2.38 -11.40
CA GLY A 24 0.75 3.71 -11.00
C GLY A 24 1.21 4.13 -9.61
N PHE A 25 0.99 3.29 -8.61
CA PHE A 25 1.26 3.66 -7.22
C PHE A 25 2.73 3.54 -6.82
N VAL A 26 3.38 2.45 -7.22
CA VAL A 26 4.80 2.22 -6.85
C VAL A 26 5.70 3.37 -7.32
N PRO A 27 5.56 3.90 -8.54
CA PRO A 27 6.34 5.08 -8.94
C PRO A 27 6.09 6.30 -8.06
N LEU A 28 4.85 6.52 -7.60
CA LEU A 28 4.54 7.62 -6.68
C LEU A 28 5.23 7.45 -5.33
N LEU A 29 5.26 6.21 -4.81
CA LEU A 29 5.94 5.92 -3.55
C LEU A 29 7.43 6.20 -3.62
N ARG A 30 8.07 5.90 -4.75
CA ARG A 30 9.50 6.13 -4.93
C ARG A 30 9.89 7.60 -4.82
N GLU A 31 8.94 8.50 -5.04
CA GLU A 31 9.15 9.94 -4.92
C GLU A 31 8.99 10.45 -3.49
N VAL A 32 8.44 9.63 -2.58
CA VAL A 32 8.28 10.03 -1.18
C VAL A 32 9.66 10.06 -0.51
N PRO A 33 10.04 11.18 0.13
CA PRO A 33 11.30 11.23 0.87
C PRO A 33 11.36 10.16 1.95
N GLY A 34 12.47 9.44 2.00
CA GLY A 34 12.66 8.36 2.98
C GLY A 34 12.05 7.02 2.60
N PHE A 35 11.52 6.87 1.39
CA PHE A 35 11.02 5.58 0.92
C PHE A 35 12.13 4.53 0.93
N VAL A 36 11.85 3.34 1.50
CA VAL A 36 12.79 2.22 1.58
C VAL A 36 12.34 1.06 0.72
N ALA A 37 11.13 0.56 0.92
CA ALA A 37 10.64 -0.62 0.21
C ALA A 37 9.12 -0.69 0.20
N TYR A 38 8.59 -1.41 -0.77
CA TYR A 38 7.15 -1.70 -0.88
C TYR A 38 6.95 -3.13 -1.35
N TYR A 39 6.04 -3.84 -0.70
CA TYR A 39 5.66 -5.19 -1.08
C TYR A 39 4.13 -5.29 -1.08
N ALA A 40 3.59 -6.01 -2.06
CA ALA A 40 2.19 -6.38 -2.06
C ALA A 40 2.11 -7.88 -2.28
N LEU A 41 1.19 -8.53 -1.57
CA LEU A 41 0.96 -9.96 -1.73
C LEU A 41 -0.53 -10.22 -1.93
N ASP A 42 -0.82 -11.20 -2.77
CA ASP A 42 -2.17 -11.72 -2.98
C ASP A 42 -2.35 -12.91 -2.06
N ALA A 43 -3.16 -12.75 -1.03
CA ALA A 43 -3.40 -13.78 -0.03
C ALA A 43 -4.51 -14.78 -0.45
N GLY A 44 -5.11 -14.57 -1.63
CA GLY A 44 -6.24 -15.38 -2.11
C GLY A 44 -7.58 -14.89 -1.58
N GLY A 45 -8.66 -15.36 -2.19
CA GLY A 45 -10.02 -15.03 -1.75
C GLY A 45 -10.38 -13.55 -1.84
N GLY A 46 -9.71 -12.78 -2.71
CA GLY A 46 -9.95 -11.35 -2.82
C GLY A 46 -9.25 -10.51 -1.76
N VAL A 47 -8.25 -11.07 -1.07
CA VAL A 47 -7.48 -10.36 -0.04
C VAL A 47 -6.11 -10.00 -0.59
N ILE A 48 -5.77 -8.72 -0.53
CA ILE A 48 -4.42 -8.21 -0.85
C ILE A 48 -3.87 -7.50 0.38
N VAL A 49 -2.62 -7.77 0.71
CA VAL A 49 -1.91 -7.14 1.81
C VAL A 49 -0.70 -6.41 1.26
N SER A 50 -0.50 -5.17 1.66
CA SER A 50 0.68 -4.40 1.28
C SER A 50 1.48 -3.99 2.51
N ALA A 51 2.80 -3.88 2.34
CA ALA A 51 3.70 -3.35 3.34
C ALA A 51 4.58 -2.28 2.70
N SER A 52 4.57 -1.09 3.28
CA SER A 52 5.39 0.04 2.86
C SER A 52 6.36 0.38 3.98
N VAL A 53 7.63 0.57 3.66
CA VAL A 53 8.66 0.88 4.65
C VAL A 53 9.31 2.21 4.31
N PHE A 54 9.47 3.07 5.34
CA PHE A 54 10.06 4.40 5.22
C PHE A 54 11.09 4.61 6.33
N GLN A 55 11.99 5.56 6.12
CA GLN A 55 13.00 5.89 7.13
C GLN A 55 12.36 6.50 8.38
N ASP A 56 11.25 7.23 8.23
CA ASP A 56 10.57 7.91 9.33
C ASP A 56 9.04 7.90 9.17
N GLN A 57 8.36 8.34 10.22
CA GLN A 57 6.90 8.41 10.25
C GLN A 57 6.34 9.42 9.25
N ALA A 58 7.04 10.53 9.00
CA ALA A 58 6.58 11.55 8.07
C ALA A 58 6.43 11.00 6.65
N GLY A 59 7.37 10.16 6.21
CA GLY A 59 7.27 9.47 4.93
C GLY A 59 6.06 8.56 4.86
N SER A 60 5.78 7.81 5.93
CA SER A 60 4.63 6.91 5.98
C SER A 60 3.30 7.68 5.91
N GLU A 61 3.20 8.83 6.56
CA GLU A 61 2.01 9.66 6.53
C GLU A 61 1.76 10.22 5.13
N GLU A 62 2.80 10.67 4.45
CA GLU A 62 2.70 11.12 3.06
C GLU A 62 2.23 10.01 2.13
N SER A 63 2.75 8.78 2.30
CA SER A 63 2.34 7.63 1.51
C SER A 63 0.86 7.30 1.73
N THR A 64 0.35 7.44 2.94
CA THR A 64 -1.05 7.20 3.26
C THR A 64 -1.96 8.15 2.49
N LYS A 65 -1.60 9.43 2.40
CA LYS A 65 -2.34 10.42 1.61
C LYS A 65 -2.34 10.06 0.14
N ARG A 66 -1.20 9.68 -0.41
CA ARG A 66 -1.08 9.29 -1.82
C ARG A 66 -1.86 8.01 -2.11
N ALA A 67 -1.82 7.02 -1.21
CA ALA A 67 -2.58 5.78 -1.35
C ALA A 67 -4.08 6.05 -1.41
N ALA A 68 -4.60 6.90 -0.53
CA ALA A 68 -6.03 7.24 -0.53
C ALA A 68 -6.45 7.91 -1.83
N GLY A 69 -5.62 8.81 -2.38
CA GLY A 69 -5.89 9.45 -3.66
C GLY A 69 -5.87 8.48 -4.82
N ASP A 70 -4.86 7.60 -4.88
CA ASP A 70 -4.72 6.62 -5.95
C ASP A 70 -5.88 5.62 -5.96
N VAL A 71 -6.26 5.10 -4.81
CA VAL A 71 -7.39 4.17 -4.69
C VAL A 71 -8.67 4.82 -5.19
N ARG A 72 -8.92 6.07 -4.79
CA ARG A 72 -10.12 6.79 -5.20
C ARG A 72 -10.17 7.02 -6.71
N GLU A 73 -9.05 7.37 -7.32
CA GLU A 73 -9.00 7.73 -8.73
C GLU A 73 -8.89 6.52 -9.66
N ASN A 74 -8.12 5.48 -9.26
CA ASN A 74 -7.71 4.43 -10.17
C ASN A 74 -8.19 3.03 -9.78
N LEU A 75 -8.52 2.80 -8.52
CA LEU A 75 -8.80 1.46 -7.98
C LEU A 75 -10.19 1.33 -7.36
N ALA A 76 -11.00 2.39 -7.31
CA ALA A 76 -12.26 2.38 -6.58
C ALA A 76 -13.20 1.24 -6.99
N SER A 77 -13.24 0.90 -8.29
CA SER A 77 -14.09 -0.19 -8.78
C SER A 77 -13.56 -1.58 -8.44
N LEU A 78 -12.24 -1.71 -8.20
CA LEU A 78 -11.59 -2.98 -7.89
C LEU A 78 -11.44 -3.20 -6.38
N VAL A 79 -11.42 -2.12 -5.60
CA VAL A 79 -11.21 -2.14 -4.15
C VAL A 79 -12.38 -1.40 -3.49
N PRO A 80 -13.56 -2.05 -3.35
CA PRO A 80 -14.77 -1.37 -2.88
C PRO A 80 -14.77 -1.07 -1.39
N ASN A 81 -13.93 -1.73 -0.60
CA ASN A 81 -13.88 -1.57 0.84
C ASN A 81 -12.63 -0.80 1.27
N SER A 82 -12.77 0.01 2.33
CA SER A 82 -11.62 0.68 2.93
C SER A 82 -10.66 -0.34 3.55
N PRO A 83 -9.34 -0.14 3.44
CA PRO A 83 -8.38 -1.08 4.00
C PRO A 83 -8.32 -0.99 5.53
N GLN A 84 -7.94 -2.09 6.16
CA GLN A 84 -7.45 -2.08 7.53
C GLN A 84 -5.99 -1.63 7.50
N VAL A 85 -5.64 -0.63 8.31
CA VAL A 85 -4.29 -0.04 8.32
C VAL A 85 -3.67 -0.23 9.69
N MET A 86 -2.45 -0.76 9.70
CA MET A 86 -1.60 -0.80 10.90
C MET A 86 -0.26 -0.16 10.56
N ALA A 87 0.26 0.65 11.47
CA ALA A 87 1.52 1.34 11.27
C ALA A 87 2.31 1.39 12.57
N GLY A 88 3.63 1.32 12.46
CA GLY A 88 4.51 1.38 13.64
C GLY A 88 5.97 1.34 13.28
N GLU A 89 6.81 1.50 14.31
CA GLU A 89 8.25 1.36 14.16
C GLU A 89 8.63 -0.09 13.84
N VAL A 90 9.59 -0.26 12.94
CA VAL A 90 10.20 -1.57 12.70
C VAL A 90 11.10 -1.88 13.87
N VAL A 91 10.78 -2.93 14.62
CA VAL A 91 11.51 -3.29 15.84
C VAL A 91 12.40 -4.52 15.66
N ALA A 92 12.28 -5.22 14.54
CA ALA A 92 13.13 -6.33 14.16
C ALA A 92 13.12 -6.50 12.65
N SER A 93 14.23 -6.90 12.08
CA SER A 93 14.37 -7.20 10.66
C SER A 93 15.42 -8.26 10.44
N GLY A 94 15.30 -8.98 9.36
CA GLY A 94 16.25 -10.03 9.04
C GLY A 94 16.49 -10.21 7.56
#